data_8b1a1faeab6eff78de25e9be82036914
#
_entry.id   8b1a1faeab6eff78de25e9be82036914
#
_cell.length_a   1.000
_cell.length_b   1.000
_cell.length_c   1.000
_cell.angle_alpha   90.00
_cell.angle_beta   90.00
_cell.angle_gamma   90.00
#
_symmetry.space_group_name_H-M   'P 1'
#
loop_
_entity.id
_entity.type
_entity.pdbx_description
1 polymer ?
#
loop_
_entity_poly.entity_id
_entity_poly.type
_entity_poly.pdbx_seq_one_letter_code
_entity_poly.pdbx_strand_id
1 'polypeptide(L)'
;LYVEVTNRCNSRCQTCVRTFEALEPLRSLELDEFRRLVDQAPGLQRAVLHGVGEPLLNRDLPAMIAHLKDRTNPPHVLFNSNAILLTPERQDALLDAGLDELRISTDAAHTELYARTRGVDAFDRMVENVSVFARHIRQAGYGPQLSFWFTAMHENLADLPDLVRLAHRLDVGQVYVQRLVYYGRGLAIGEQSLIRAVQSAEESLLVEAEVLAEELGVTFSASGATTPRGSLLGLADNRRPWSQCRRTSSLMYITANGNVLPCCFSPFTARDYPGLLLGNAFDTPLLEIWNGAAYRQFRAAQQTDAPPEACDRCGACWSL
;
A
#
# COMPACT_ATOMS: atom_id res chain seq x y z
N LEU A 1 10.95 -4.16 -5.85
CA LEU A 1 11.54 -3.46 -4.73
C LEU A 1 10.52 -2.48 -4.14
N TYR A 2 10.41 -2.42 -2.81
CA TYR A 2 9.68 -1.38 -2.10
C TYR A 2 10.70 -0.45 -1.45
N VAL A 3 10.58 0.85 -1.68
CA VAL A 3 11.44 1.88 -1.10
C VAL A 3 10.57 2.94 -0.45
N GLU A 4 10.66 3.06 0.86
CA GLU A 4 9.99 4.13 1.59
C GLU A 4 10.78 5.42 1.37
N VAL A 5 10.27 6.29 0.51
CA VAL A 5 10.91 7.57 0.19
C VAL A 5 10.82 8.59 1.31
N THR A 6 9.90 8.40 2.25
CA THR A 6 9.77 9.17 3.49
C THR A 6 8.88 8.43 4.48
N ASN A 7 9.19 8.51 5.77
CA ASN A 7 8.31 8.08 6.86
C ASN A 7 7.52 9.22 7.51
N ARG A 8 7.60 10.45 6.95
CA ARG A 8 6.77 11.59 7.32
C ARG A 8 5.41 11.48 6.65
N CYS A 9 4.34 11.88 7.34
CA CYS A 9 2.98 11.86 6.78
C CYS A 9 2.17 13.04 7.32
N ASN A 10 1.28 13.58 6.50
CA ASN A 10 0.34 14.64 6.84
C ASN A 10 -1.03 14.13 7.31
N SER A 11 -1.20 12.80 7.46
CA SER A 11 -2.40 12.16 8.00
C SER A 11 -2.09 11.39 9.29
N ARG A 12 -3.13 11.06 10.07
CA ARG A 12 -3.08 10.28 11.32
C ARG A 12 -4.09 9.15 11.28
N CYS A 13 -3.99 8.31 10.24
CA CYS A 13 -4.94 7.23 10.00
C CYS A 13 -5.04 6.29 11.19
N GLN A 14 -6.26 5.92 11.55
CA GLN A 14 -6.55 5.06 12.70
C GLN A 14 -6.15 3.59 12.48
N THR A 15 -5.81 3.22 11.24
CA THR A 15 -5.27 1.91 10.88
C THR A 15 -3.74 1.90 10.72
N CYS A 16 -3.07 3.06 10.84
CA CYS A 16 -1.64 3.16 10.56
C CYS A 16 -0.79 3.08 11.84
N VAL A 17 0.18 2.16 11.84
CA VAL A 17 1.13 1.99 12.95
C VAL A 17 1.86 3.28 13.31
N ARG A 18 2.22 4.09 12.31
CA ARG A 18 2.91 5.37 12.50
C ARG A 18 2.13 6.38 13.36
N THR A 19 0.81 6.28 13.44
CA THR A 19 -0.02 7.15 14.29
C THR A 19 0.22 6.88 15.77
N PHE A 20 0.56 5.66 16.12
CA PHE A 20 0.62 5.18 17.51
C PHE A 20 2.04 4.80 17.96
N GLU A 21 2.93 4.50 17.01
CA GLU A 21 4.28 4.00 17.30
C GLU A 21 5.34 4.82 16.55
N ALA A 22 6.43 5.13 17.23
CA ALA A 22 7.61 5.75 16.63
C ALA A 22 8.60 4.64 16.24
N LEU A 23 8.40 4.03 15.06
CA LEU A 23 9.22 2.90 14.61
C LEU A 23 10.67 3.30 14.33
N GLU A 24 10.86 4.46 13.70
CA GLU A 24 12.18 4.97 13.27
C GLU A 24 12.23 6.51 13.34
N PRO A 25 13.44 7.11 13.37
CA PRO A 25 13.59 8.55 13.23
C PRO A 25 12.95 9.09 11.95
N LEU A 26 12.25 10.23 12.06
CA LEU A 26 11.55 10.82 10.92
C LEU A 26 12.54 11.42 9.91
N ARG A 27 12.53 10.92 8.68
CA ARG A 27 13.31 11.48 7.58
C ARG A 27 12.63 11.29 6.22
N SER A 28 13.17 11.97 5.22
CA SER A 28 12.96 11.68 3.80
C SER A 28 14.27 11.20 3.21
N LEU A 29 14.18 10.23 2.30
CA LEU A 29 15.32 9.71 1.55
C LEU A 29 15.78 10.78 0.57
N GLU A 30 17.10 11.01 0.46
CA GLU A 30 17.67 11.91 -0.52
C GLU A 30 17.81 11.23 -1.88
N LEU A 31 17.81 12.01 -2.96
CA LEU A 31 17.86 11.48 -4.32
C LEU A 31 19.12 10.61 -4.57
N ASP A 32 20.28 11.04 -4.07
CA ASP A 32 21.51 10.29 -4.27
C ASP A 32 21.57 9.00 -3.44
N GLU A 33 20.96 8.98 -2.27
CA GLU A 33 20.76 7.75 -1.50
C GLU A 33 19.84 6.77 -2.26
N PHE A 34 18.72 7.28 -2.78
CA PHE A 34 17.80 6.50 -3.59
C PHE A 34 18.48 5.88 -4.81
N ARG A 35 19.26 6.68 -5.58
CA ARG A 35 20.01 6.20 -6.73
C ARG A 35 20.95 5.06 -6.36
N ARG A 36 21.76 5.24 -5.30
CA ARG A 36 22.67 4.19 -4.81
C ARG A 36 21.95 2.90 -4.44
N LEU A 37 20.74 2.98 -3.90
CA LEU A 37 19.93 1.80 -3.56
C LEU A 37 19.43 1.09 -4.82
N VAL A 38 18.71 1.81 -5.70
CA VAL A 38 18.01 1.19 -6.82
C VAL A 38 18.96 0.74 -7.93
N ASP A 39 20.12 1.37 -8.10
CA ASP A 39 21.12 1.00 -9.11
C ASP A 39 21.79 -0.35 -8.81
N GLN A 40 21.72 -0.85 -7.57
CA GLN A 40 22.12 -2.21 -7.22
C GLN A 40 21.14 -3.29 -7.74
N ALA A 41 20.00 -2.90 -8.29
CA ALA A 41 18.96 -3.82 -8.81
C ALA A 41 18.70 -3.57 -10.30
N PRO A 42 19.63 -3.91 -11.22
CA PRO A 42 19.49 -3.60 -12.65
C PRO A 42 18.33 -4.35 -13.33
N GLY A 43 17.93 -5.51 -12.81
CA GLY A 43 16.80 -6.31 -13.32
C GLY A 43 15.46 -6.01 -12.65
N LEU A 44 15.32 -4.84 -12.01
CA LEU A 44 14.09 -4.47 -11.31
C LEU A 44 12.91 -4.35 -12.27
N GLN A 45 11.87 -5.15 -12.04
CA GLN A 45 10.66 -5.14 -12.85
C GLN A 45 9.58 -4.21 -12.28
N ARG A 46 9.57 -3.99 -10.95
CA ARG A 46 8.58 -3.17 -10.26
C ARG A 46 9.20 -2.43 -9.10
N ALA A 47 8.98 -1.11 -9.07
CA ALA A 47 9.37 -0.24 -7.97
C ALA A 47 8.13 0.36 -7.30
N VAL A 48 8.01 0.17 -6.00
CA VAL A 48 6.90 0.72 -5.19
C VAL A 48 7.51 1.74 -4.24
N LEU A 49 7.20 3.02 -4.45
CA LEU A 49 7.81 4.15 -3.75
C LEU A 49 6.92 4.62 -2.60
N HIS A 50 6.60 3.72 -1.68
CA HIS A 50 5.87 4.08 -0.45
C HIS A 50 6.27 3.22 0.74
N GLY A 51 5.89 3.68 1.93
CA GLY A 51 6.00 2.98 3.20
C GLY A 51 4.93 3.44 4.18
N VAL A 52 5.32 3.78 5.40
CA VAL A 52 4.38 4.31 6.42
C VAL A 52 4.15 5.82 6.29
N GLY A 53 4.91 6.52 5.43
CA GLY A 53 4.79 7.93 5.16
C GLY A 53 3.90 8.29 3.97
N GLU A 54 3.80 9.60 3.68
CA GLU A 54 3.15 10.15 2.49
C GLU A 54 4.22 10.53 1.45
N PRO A 55 4.33 9.81 0.32
CA PRO A 55 5.41 10.04 -0.66
C PRO A 55 5.45 11.45 -1.23
N LEU A 56 4.31 12.12 -1.38
CA LEU A 56 4.24 13.51 -1.87
C LEU A 56 4.87 14.54 -0.93
N LEU A 57 5.28 14.17 0.29
CA LEU A 57 6.09 15.01 1.16
C LEU A 57 7.58 15.01 0.77
N ASN A 58 8.03 14.00 0.02
CA ASN A 58 9.39 14.01 -0.51
C ASN A 58 9.45 14.83 -1.81
N ARG A 59 10.23 15.91 -1.80
CA ARG A 59 10.36 16.83 -2.95
C ARG A 59 11.08 16.20 -4.14
N ASP A 60 11.91 15.21 -3.87
CA ASP A 60 12.71 14.51 -4.90
C ASP A 60 11.94 13.34 -5.55
N LEU A 61 10.70 13.06 -5.12
CA LEU A 61 9.91 11.94 -5.64
C LEU A 61 9.81 11.92 -7.18
N PRO A 62 9.52 13.03 -7.89
CA PRO A 62 9.52 13.02 -9.35
C PRO A 62 10.88 12.68 -9.96
N ALA A 63 11.97 13.20 -9.40
CA ALA A 63 13.32 12.88 -9.87
C ALA A 63 13.71 11.41 -9.59
N MET A 64 13.21 10.82 -8.50
CA MET A 64 13.36 9.39 -8.21
C MET A 64 12.62 8.52 -9.22
N ILE A 65 11.40 8.90 -9.60
CA ILE A 65 10.62 8.22 -10.64
C ILE A 65 11.35 8.33 -11.98
N ALA A 66 11.74 9.53 -12.39
CA ALA A 66 12.44 9.78 -13.63
C ALA A 66 13.76 8.95 -13.73
N HIS A 67 14.53 8.85 -12.64
CA HIS A 67 15.73 8.01 -12.59
C HIS A 67 15.43 6.53 -12.87
N LEU A 68 14.32 6.00 -12.37
CA LEU A 68 13.89 4.63 -12.67
C LEU A 68 13.42 4.46 -14.11
N LYS A 69 12.78 5.47 -14.67
CA LYS A 69 12.23 5.45 -16.03
C LYS A 69 13.29 5.68 -17.13
N ASP A 70 14.43 6.28 -16.78
CA ASP A 70 15.56 6.50 -17.69
C ASP A 70 16.41 5.23 -17.94
N ARG A 71 16.05 4.10 -17.38
CA ARG A 71 16.75 2.83 -17.56
C ARG A 71 16.42 2.19 -18.92
N THR A 72 17.36 1.40 -19.44
CA THR A 72 17.17 0.62 -20.70
C THR A 72 15.93 -0.26 -20.63
N ASN A 73 15.67 -0.87 -19.46
CA ASN A 73 14.45 -1.63 -19.17
C ASN A 73 13.79 -1.02 -17.91
N PRO A 74 12.96 0.02 -18.07
CA PRO A 74 12.38 0.71 -16.95
C PRO A 74 11.39 -0.19 -16.20
N PRO A 75 11.44 -0.22 -14.86
CA PRO A 75 10.45 -0.93 -14.08
C PRO A 75 9.08 -0.27 -14.17
N HIS A 76 8.04 -1.01 -13.81
CA HIS A 76 6.73 -0.42 -13.49
C HIS A 76 6.84 0.32 -12.15
N VAL A 77 6.63 1.64 -12.16
CA VAL A 77 6.81 2.52 -10.99
C VAL A 77 5.46 2.97 -10.46
N LEU A 78 5.26 2.80 -9.16
CA LEU A 78 4.02 3.19 -8.51
C LEU A 78 4.24 3.62 -7.06
N PHE A 79 3.24 4.32 -6.50
CA PHE A 79 3.16 4.58 -5.06
C PHE A 79 1.72 4.73 -4.58
N ASN A 80 1.51 4.59 -3.26
CA ASN A 80 0.25 4.93 -2.61
C ASN A 80 0.36 6.33 -2.01
N SER A 81 -0.72 7.10 -2.11
CA SER A 81 -0.83 8.45 -1.57
C SER A 81 -2.21 8.69 -0.96
N ASN A 82 -2.31 9.58 0.03
CA ASN A 82 -3.59 10.14 0.46
C ASN A 82 -4.12 11.23 -0.47
N ALA A 83 -3.38 11.58 -1.51
CA ALA A 83 -3.66 12.57 -2.55
C ALA A 83 -3.99 14.01 -2.05
N ILE A 84 -3.85 14.30 -0.75
CA ILE A 84 -4.13 15.64 -0.18
C ILE A 84 -3.16 16.69 -0.74
N LEU A 85 -1.94 16.26 -1.06
CA LEU A 85 -0.87 17.11 -1.59
C LEU A 85 -0.70 16.99 -3.10
N LEU A 86 -1.61 16.36 -3.81
CA LEU A 86 -1.56 16.15 -5.25
C LEU A 86 -2.02 17.42 -6.01
N THR A 87 -1.26 18.50 -5.85
CA THR A 87 -1.52 19.80 -6.50
C THR A 87 -1.24 19.73 -8.02
N PRO A 88 -1.76 20.66 -8.84
CA PRO A 88 -1.49 20.68 -10.29
C PRO A 88 0.00 20.61 -10.63
N GLU A 89 0.85 21.33 -9.94
CA GLU A 89 2.29 21.35 -10.18
C GLU A 89 2.93 19.98 -9.91
N ARG A 90 2.42 19.25 -8.89
CA ARG A 90 2.87 17.88 -8.63
C ARG A 90 2.32 16.89 -9.63
N GLN A 91 1.10 17.10 -10.13
CA GLN A 91 0.52 16.28 -11.19
C GLN A 91 1.39 16.37 -12.45
N ASP A 92 1.76 17.59 -12.88
CA ASP A 92 2.65 17.81 -14.02
C ASP A 92 3.99 17.09 -13.82
N ALA A 93 4.62 17.29 -12.67
CA ALA A 93 5.89 16.65 -12.35
C ALA A 93 5.84 15.11 -12.34
N LEU A 94 4.71 14.50 -11.93
CA LEU A 94 4.52 13.06 -11.95
C LEU A 94 4.25 12.52 -13.37
N LEU A 95 3.54 13.26 -14.20
CA LEU A 95 3.34 12.93 -15.61
C LEU A 95 4.68 12.98 -16.36
N ASP A 96 5.43 14.06 -16.22
CA ASP A 96 6.73 14.26 -16.84
C ASP A 96 7.76 13.21 -16.39
N ALA A 97 7.68 12.77 -15.13
CA ALA A 97 8.54 11.73 -14.58
C ALA A 97 8.20 10.32 -15.10
N GLY A 98 7.02 10.13 -15.73
CA GLY A 98 6.60 8.84 -16.27
C GLY A 98 6.08 7.84 -15.23
N LEU A 99 5.34 8.32 -14.22
CA LEU A 99 4.66 7.45 -13.26
C LEU A 99 3.68 6.49 -13.97
N ASP A 100 3.68 5.20 -13.61
CA ASP A 100 2.78 4.20 -14.23
C ASP A 100 1.48 3.99 -13.47
N GLU A 101 1.48 4.08 -12.12
CA GLU A 101 0.29 3.82 -11.31
C GLU A 101 0.29 4.68 -10.04
N LEU A 102 -0.83 5.34 -9.76
CA LEU A 102 -1.09 6.04 -8.50
C LEU A 102 -2.25 5.37 -7.76
N ARG A 103 -1.96 4.91 -6.56
CA ARG A 103 -2.93 4.30 -5.65
C ARG A 103 -3.38 5.33 -4.64
N ILE A 104 -4.64 5.71 -4.70
CA ILE A 104 -5.22 6.69 -3.79
C ILE A 104 -5.78 5.94 -2.58
N SER A 105 -5.15 6.14 -1.43
CA SER A 105 -5.58 5.53 -0.18
C SER A 105 -6.78 6.28 0.37
N THR A 106 -7.96 5.66 0.30
CA THR A 106 -9.19 6.19 0.88
C THR A 106 -9.99 5.07 1.54
N ASP A 107 -10.37 5.27 2.79
CA ASP A 107 -11.10 4.28 3.58
C ASP A 107 -12.56 4.75 3.82
N ALA A 108 -13.07 5.67 2.99
CA ALA A 108 -14.42 6.23 3.04
C ALA A 108 -14.83 6.87 1.72
N ALA A 109 -16.13 7.02 1.50
CA ALA A 109 -16.75 7.78 0.41
C ALA A 109 -17.40 9.08 0.90
N HIS A 110 -17.36 9.36 2.21
CA HIS A 110 -17.99 10.53 2.84
C HIS A 110 -17.04 11.21 3.82
N THR A 111 -17.19 12.54 3.97
CA THR A 111 -16.31 13.43 4.74
C THR A 111 -16.16 12.99 6.19
N GLU A 112 -17.26 12.68 6.87
CA GLU A 112 -17.24 12.34 8.31
C GLU A 112 -16.47 11.04 8.58
N LEU A 113 -16.76 10.00 7.79
CA LEU A 113 -16.07 8.72 7.93
C LEU A 113 -14.60 8.84 7.52
N TYR A 114 -14.30 9.61 6.46
CA TYR A 114 -12.92 9.89 6.05
C TYR A 114 -12.14 10.59 7.17
N ALA A 115 -12.68 11.65 7.75
CA ALA A 115 -12.04 12.36 8.85
C ALA A 115 -11.77 11.44 10.05
N ARG A 116 -12.70 10.55 10.36
CA ARG A 116 -12.59 9.58 11.47
C ARG A 116 -11.55 8.50 11.18
N THR A 117 -11.53 7.93 9.99
CA THR A 117 -10.64 6.82 9.62
C THR A 117 -9.23 7.31 9.26
N ARG A 118 -9.11 8.43 8.52
CA ARG A 118 -7.83 8.99 8.05
C ARG A 118 -7.20 9.97 9.03
N GLY A 119 -7.95 10.40 10.07
CA GLY A 119 -7.47 11.31 11.12
C GLY A 119 -7.13 12.71 10.61
N VAL A 120 -7.78 13.14 9.54
CA VAL A 120 -7.63 14.46 8.90
C VAL A 120 -8.90 14.81 8.14
N ASP A 121 -9.35 16.07 8.28
CA ASP A 121 -10.49 16.62 7.53
C ASP A 121 -9.99 17.16 6.17
N ALA A 122 -9.92 16.27 5.18
CA ALA A 122 -9.38 16.59 3.86
C ALA A 122 -10.02 15.80 2.71
N PHE A 123 -11.22 15.23 2.93
CA PHE A 123 -11.92 14.44 1.92
C PHE A 123 -12.17 15.24 0.63
N ASP A 124 -12.76 16.42 0.74
CA ASP A 124 -13.10 17.26 -0.41
C ASP A 124 -11.85 17.66 -1.21
N ARG A 125 -10.75 17.96 -0.51
CA ARG A 125 -9.47 18.25 -1.15
C ARG A 125 -8.91 17.05 -1.90
N MET A 126 -8.98 15.87 -1.31
CA MET A 126 -8.57 14.63 -1.97
C MET A 126 -9.41 14.39 -3.23
N VAL A 127 -10.73 14.50 -3.14
CA VAL A 127 -11.67 14.33 -4.26
C VAL A 127 -11.37 15.35 -5.37
N GLU A 128 -11.19 16.63 -5.04
CA GLU A 128 -10.84 17.68 -5.99
C GLU A 128 -9.53 17.38 -6.71
N ASN A 129 -8.47 17.08 -5.96
CA ASN A 129 -7.16 16.77 -6.52
C ASN A 129 -7.20 15.56 -7.48
N VAL A 130 -7.90 14.49 -7.10
CA VAL A 130 -8.06 13.30 -7.93
C VAL A 130 -8.87 13.63 -9.19
N SER A 131 -9.95 14.39 -9.08
CA SER A 131 -10.77 14.83 -10.22
C SER A 131 -9.97 15.67 -11.21
N VAL A 132 -9.14 16.59 -10.72
CA VAL A 132 -8.26 17.41 -11.55
C VAL A 132 -7.24 16.52 -12.25
N PHE A 133 -6.60 15.60 -11.53
CA PHE A 133 -5.58 14.73 -12.11
C PHE A 133 -6.13 13.76 -13.16
N ALA A 134 -7.29 13.15 -12.91
CA ALA A 134 -7.96 12.29 -13.90
C ALA A 134 -8.28 13.05 -15.21
N ARG A 135 -8.76 14.29 -15.10
CA ARG A 135 -8.97 15.16 -16.28
C ARG A 135 -7.68 15.49 -17.00
N HIS A 136 -6.60 15.76 -16.25
CA HIS A 136 -5.28 16.06 -16.77
C HIS A 136 -4.71 14.87 -17.56
N ILE A 137 -4.76 13.68 -17.00
CA ILE A 137 -4.37 12.42 -17.66
C ILE A 137 -5.14 12.24 -18.98
N ARG A 138 -6.46 12.42 -18.96
CA ARG A 138 -7.30 12.28 -20.15
C ARG A 138 -6.96 13.30 -21.24
N GLN A 139 -6.68 14.55 -20.85
CA GLN A 139 -6.29 15.62 -21.78
C GLN A 139 -4.90 15.38 -22.38
N ALA A 140 -3.97 14.88 -21.60
CA ALA A 140 -2.63 14.51 -22.05
C ALA A 140 -2.63 13.27 -22.96
N GLY A 141 -3.60 12.37 -22.81
CA GLY A 141 -3.66 11.09 -23.53
C GLY A 141 -2.67 10.05 -23.01
N TYR A 142 -1.96 10.34 -21.94
CA TYR A 142 -1.04 9.43 -21.23
C TYR A 142 -0.98 9.80 -19.74
N GLY A 143 -0.52 8.87 -18.93
CA GLY A 143 -0.32 9.09 -17.49
C GLY A 143 -0.56 7.82 -16.68
N PRO A 144 -0.48 7.92 -15.34
CA PRO A 144 -0.62 6.77 -14.48
C PRO A 144 -2.04 6.23 -14.46
N GLN A 145 -2.15 4.91 -14.24
CA GLN A 145 -3.41 4.31 -13.85
C GLN A 145 -3.80 4.79 -12.44
N LEU A 146 -5.06 5.20 -12.27
CA LEU A 146 -5.59 5.60 -10.97
C LEU A 146 -6.42 4.48 -10.37
N SER A 147 -6.21 4.21 -9.07
CA SER A 147 -7.01 3.25 -8.31
C SER A 147 -7.30 3.76 -6.90
N PHE A 148 -8.51 3.50 -6.39
CA PHE A 148 -8.82 3.66 -4.98
C PHE A 148 -8.44 2.41 -4.20
N TRP A 149 -7.73 2.58 -3.10
CA TRP A 149 -7.34 1.54 -2.17
C TRP A 149 -8.08 1.72 -0.85
N PHE A 150 -8.91 0.73 -0.54
CA PHE A 150 -9.85 0.74 0.57
C PHE A 150 -9.51 -0.40 1.53
N THR A 151 -9.11 -0.07 2.75
CA THR A 151 -8.92 -1.07 3.82
C THR A 151 -10.27 -1.38 4.44
N ALA A 152 -10.81 -2.57 4.13
CA ALA A 152 -12.14 -2.96 4.55
C ALA A 152 -12.20 -3.34 6.04
N MET A 153 -13.14 -2.72 6.75
CA MET A 153 -13.40 -2.89 8.17
C MET A 153 -14.91 -2.90 8.43
N HIS A 154 -15.36 -3.44 9.58
CA HIS A 154 -16.75 -3.30 10.01
C HIS A 154 -17.19 -1.82 10.06
N GLU A 155 -16.29 -0.93 10.49
CA GLU A 155 -16.51 0.51 10.62
C GLU A 155 -16.88 1.20 9.29
N ASN A 156 -16.33 0.74 8.15
CA ASN A 156 -16.40 1.49 6.90
C ASN A 156 -17.03 0.74 5.72
N LEU A 157 -17.37 -0.52 5.86
CA LEU A 157 -17.86 -1.32 4.74
C LEU A 157 -19.11 -0.76 4.08
N ALA A 158 -19.94 -0.05 4.85
CA ALA A 158 -21.15 0.60 4.34
C ALA A 158 -20.88 1.66 3.26
N ASP A 159 -19.70 2.27 3.27
CA ASP A 159 -19.27 3.26 2.27
C ASP A 159 -18.79 2.63 0.94
N LEU A 160 -18.59 1.32 0.90
CA LEU A 160 -17.96 0.67 -0.26
C LEU A 160 -18.76 0.81 -1.57
N PRO A 161 -20.11 0.66 -1.60
CA PRO A 161 -20.88 0.92 -2.81
C PRO A 161 -20.76 2.38 -3.28
N ASP A 162 -20.76 3.34 -2.36
CA ASP A 162 -20.60 4.76 -2.68
C ASP A 162 -19.17 5.09 -3.14
N LEU A 163 -18.17 4.37 -2.65
CA LEU A 163 -16.80 4.50 -3.17
C LEU A 163 -16.69 4.01 -4.63
N VAL A 164 -17.40 2.96 -5.01
CA VAL A 164 -17.47 2.52 -6.41
C VAL A 164 -18.13 3.60 -7.29
N ARG A 165 -19.24 4.20 -6.81
CA ARG A 165 -19.89 5.34 -7.50
C ARG A 165 -18.94 6.54 -7.61
N LEU A 166 -18.17 6.84 -6.54
CA LEU A 166 -17.17 7.91 -6.54
C LEU A 166 -16.06 7.64 -7.55
N ALA A 167 -15.55 6.41 -7.61
CA ALA A 167 -14.52 6.02 -8.57
C ALA A 167 -14.98 6.27 -10.01
N HIS A 168 -16.17 5.83 -10.36
CA HIS A 168 -16.77 6.09 -11.68
C HIS A 168 -16.89 7.59 -11.97
N ARG A 169 -17.44 8.39 -11.04
CA ARG A 169 -17.60 9.85 -11.22
C ARG A 169 -16.27 10.59 -11.43
N LEU A 170 -15.19 10.10 -10.81
CA LEU A 170 -13.86 10.71 -10.88
C LEU A 170 -12.97 10.12 -11.98
N ASP A 171 -13.49 9.19 -12.79
CA ASP A 171 -12.70 8.49 -13.82
C ASP A 171 -11.50 7.72 -13.23
N VAL A 172 -11.70 7.14 -12.04
CA VAL A 172 -10.76 6.24 -11.39
C VAL A 172 -11.11 4.81 -11.79
N GLY A 173 -10.22 4.15 -12.54
CA GLY A 173 -10.53 2.89 -13.24
C GLY A 173 -10.69 1.67 -12.33
N GLN A 174 -10.26 1.74 -11.05
CA GLN A 174 -10.25 0.58 -10.17
C GLN A 174 -10.54 0.95 -8.72
N VAL A 175 -11.30 0.08 -8.04
CA VAL A 175 -11.37 0.01 -6.57
C VAL A 175 -10.74 -1.30 -6.11
N TYR A 176 -9.73 -1.21 -5.24
CA TYR A 176 -9.04 -2.35 -4.65
C TYR A 176 -9.38 -2.46 -3.16
N VAL A 177 -9.98 -3.57 -2.77
CA VAL A 177 -10.33 -3.86 -1.37
C VAL A 177 -9.20 -4.60 -0.67
N GLN A 178 -8.58 -3.94 0.30
CA GLN A 178 -7.50 -4.50 1.09
C GLN A 178 -8.04 -5.05 2.40
N ARG A 179 -7.58 -6.23 2.80
CA ARG A 179 -7.85 -6.77 4.14
C ARG A 179 -7.15 -5.94 5.19
N LEU A 180 -7.81 -5.74 6.33
CA LEU A 180 -7.20 -5.08 7.48
C LEU A 180 -6.04 -5.92 8.02
N VAL A 181 -4.89 -5.27 8.21
CA VAL A 181 -3.80 -5.77 9.06
C VAL A 181 -3.94 -5.09 10.40
N TYR A 182 -3.94 -5.87 11.48
CA TYR A 182 -4.19 -5.31 12.81
C TYR A 182 -3.08 -5.67 13.80
N TYR A 183 -2.75 -4.71 14.64
CA TYR A 183 -1.70 -4.79 15.65
C TYR A 183 -2.20 -4.35 17.04
N GLY A 184 -3.49 -4.06 17.18
CA GLY A 184 -4.16 -3.81 18.47
C GLY A 184 -4.23 -2.33 18.86
N ARG A 185 -4.21 -1.39 17.90
CA ARG A 185 -4.33 0.05 18.14
C ARG A 185 -5.31 0.71 17.18
N GLY A 186 -5.98 1.77 17.64
CA GLY A 186 -6.94 2.53 16.85
C GLY A 186 -8.03 1.64 16.23
N LEU A 187 -8.22 1.73 14.92
CA LEU A 187 -9.11 0.83 14.17
C LEU A 187 -8.38 -0.43 13.67
N ALA A 188 -7.05 -0.53 13.84
CA ALA A 188 -6.31 -1.74 13.49
C ALA A 188 -6.38 -2.79 14.64
N ILE A 189 -7.59 -3.24 14.93
CA ILE A 189 -7.93 -4.23 15.96
C ILE A 189 -8.70 -5.40 15.34
N GLY A 190 -8.68 -6.56 16.00
CA GLY A 190 -9.30 -7.79 15.48
C GLY A 190 -10.80 -7.66 15.27
N GLU A 191 -11.47 -6.88 16.13
CA GLU A 191 -12.91 -6.62 16.08
C GLU A 191 -13.34 -5.84 14.83
N GLN A 192 -12.42 -5.15 14.18
CA GLN A 192 -12.67 -4.46 12.90
C GLN A 192 -12.41 -5.35 11.67
N SER A 193 -11.82 -6.51 11.85
CA SER A 193 -11.45 -7.41 10.75
C SER A 193 -12.67 -8.15 10.21
N LEU A 194 -12.92 -8.01 8.92
CA LEU A 194 -13.97 -8.74 8.20
C LEU A 194 -13.58 -10.19 7.83
N ILE A 195 -12.33 -10.58 8.04
CA ILE A 195 -11.85 -11.91 7.66
C ILE A 195 -12.59 -12.98 8.48
N ARG A 196 -13.38 -13.82 7.80
CA ARG A 196 -14.24 -14.86 8.42
C ARG A 196 -15.27 -14.31 9.42
N ALA A 197 -15.52 -13.00 9.41
CA ALA A 197 -16.41 -12.32 10.35
C ALA A 197 -17.48 -11.46 9.65
N VAL A 198 -17.59 -11.53 8.32
CA VAL A 198 -18.60 -10.81 7.53
C VAL A 198 -20.00 -11.24 7.95
N GLN A 199 -20.85 -10.28 8.31
CA GLN A 199 -22.26 -10.49 8.65
C GLN A 199 -23.13 -10.49 7.38
N SER A 200 -24.35 -11.02 7.45
CA SER A 200 -25.25 -11.12 6.29
C SER A 200 -25.56 -9.75 5.65
N ALA A 201 -25.73 -8.70 6.46
CA ALA A 201 -25.95 -7.35 5.97
C ALA A 201 -24.70 -6.80 5.24
N GLU A 202 -23.51 -7.10 5.74
CA GLU A 202 -22.25 -6.72 5.13
C GLU A 202 -21.96 -7.47 3.83
N GLU A 203 -22.35 -8.76 3.77
CA GLU A 203 -22.28 -9.52 2.53
C GLU A 203 -23.16 -8.90 1.44
N SER A 204 -24.35 -8.39 1.79
CA SER A 204 -25.23 -7.69 0.86
C SER A 204 -24.58 -6.42 0.30
N LEU A 205 -23.82 -5.67 1.12
CA LEU A 205 -23.06 -4.50 0.67
C LEU A 205 -21.92 -4.88 -0.30
N LEU A 206 -21.24 -6.00 -0.05
CA LEU A 206 -20.23 -6.51 -0.97
C LEU A 206 -20.83 -6.90 -2.32
N VAL A 207 -22.00 -7.57 -2.32
CA VAL A 207 -22.73 -7.91 -3.54
C VAL A 207 -23.16 -6.66 -4.29
N GLU A 208 -23.75 -5.67 -3.59
CA GLU A 208 -24.13 -4.39 -4.18
C GLU A 208 -22.94 -3.70 -4.85
N ALA A 209 -21.79 -3.63 -4.15
CA ALA A 209 -20.59 -3.01 -4.68
C ALA A 209 -20.04 -3.76 -5.91
N GLU A 210 -20.09 -5.11 -5.94
CA GLU A 210 -19.69 -5.92 -7.09
C GLU A 210 -20.61 -5.64 -8.31
N VAL A 211 -21.93 -5.62 -8.12
CA VAL A 211 -22.90 -5.31 -9.19
C VAL A 211 -22.68 -3.90 -9.73
N LEU A 212 -22.56 -2.91 -8.85
CA LEU A 212 -22.30 -1.52 -9.25
C LEU A 212 -20.99 -1.38 -10.02
N ALA A 213 -19.94 -2.07 -9.61
CA ALA A 213 -18.65 -2.01 -10.29
C ALA A 213 -18.76 -2.55 -11.72
N GLU A 214 -19.49 -3.65 -11.92
CA GLU A 214 -19.76 -4.22 -13.24
C GLU A 214 -20.60 -3.25 -14.11
N GLU A 215 -21.70 -2.71 -13.57
CA GLU A 215 -22.57 -1.78 -14.27
C GLU A 215 -21.87 -0.48 -14.66
N LEU A 216 -20.99 0.04 -13.81
CA LEU A 216 -20.27 1.30 -14.00
C LEU A 216 -18.92 1.14 -14.73
N GLY A 217 -18.51 -0.10 -15.04
CA GLY A 217 -17.23 -0.37 -15.72
C GLY A 217 -16.00 -0.10 -14.84
N VAL A 218 -16.13 -0.18 -13.51
CA VAL A 218 -15.03 -0.03 -12.56
C VAL A 218 -14.42 -1.39 -12.24
N THR A 219 -13.12 -1.55 -12.44
CA THR A 219 -12.43 -2.78 -12.02
C THR A 219 -12.52 -2.95 -10.51
N PHE A 220 -13.06 -4.07 -10.05
CA PHE A 220 -13.25 -4.34 -8.63
C PHE A 220 -12.49 -5.58 -8.21
N SER A 221 -11.45 -5.43 -7.41
CA SER A 221 -10.53 -6.50 -7.01
C SER A 221 -10.12 -6.39 -5.55
N ALA A 222 -9.49 -7.43 -5.03
CA ALA A 222 -9.12 -7.45 -3.62
C ALA A 222 -7.82 -8.21 -3.33
N SER A 223 -7.37 -8.13 -2.10
CA SER A 223 -6.25 -8.90 -1.56
C SER A 223 -6.43 -10.40 -1.82
N GLY A 224 -5.40 -11.05 -2.35
CA GLY A 224 -5.45 -12.46 -2.71
C GLY A 224 -5.75 -12.72 -4.19
N ALA A 225 -5.64 -11.69 -5.06
CA ALA A 225 -5.88 -11.76 -6.50
C ALA A 225 -7.27 -12.35 -6.84
N THR A 226 -8.31 -11.87 -6.15
CA THR A 226 -9.68 -12.37 -6.22
C THR A 226 -10.69 -11.22 -6.10
N THR A 227 -11.98 -11.52 -6.13
CA THR A 227 -13.04 -10.55 -5.83
C THR A 227 -13.06 -10.17 -4.35
N PRO A 228 -13.65 -9.04 -3.95
CA PRO A 228 -13.82 -8.68 -2.55
C PRO A 228 -14.52 -9.76 -1.71
N ARG A 229 -15.60 -10.35 -2.22
CA ARG A 229 -16.27 -11.48 -1.55
C ARG A 229 -15.35 -12.68 -1.41
N GLY A 230 -14.69 -13.09 -2.50
CA GLY A 230 -13.71 -14.18 -2.48
C GLY A 230 -12.58 -13.93 -1.49
N SER A 231 -12.14 -12.67 -1.37
CA SER A 231 -11.10 -12.27 -0.41
C SER A 231 -11.55 -12.38 1.04
N LEU A 232 -12.76 -11.92 1.38
CA LEU A 232 -13.20 -11.80 2.77
C LEU A 232 -13.90 -13.07 3.28
N LEU A 233 -14.63 -13.78 2.40
CA LEU A 233 -15.41 -14.98 2.74
C LEU A 233 -14.68 -16.28 2.38
N GLY A 234 -13.91 -16.29 1.29
CA GLY A 234 -13.39 -17.48 0.62
C GLY A 234 -12.04 -17.99 1.13
N LEU A 235 -11.62 -17.68 2.36
CA LEU A 235 -10.37 -18.21 2.90
C LEU A 235 -10.46 -19.72 3.07
N ALA A 236 -9.68 -20.45 2.27
CA ALA A 236 -9.50 -21.89 2.44
C ALA A 236 -9.03 -22.20 3.88
N ASP A 237 -9.49 -23.31 4.41
CA ASP A 237 -9.05 -23.81 5.72
C ASP A 237 -7.61 -24.34 5.58
N ASN A 238 -6.65 -23.43 5.63
CA ASN A 238 -5.23 -23.72 5.56
C ASN A 238 -4.60 -23.49 6.94
N ARG A 239 -4.03 -24.55 7.50
CA ARG A 239 -3.35 -24.47 8.80
C ARG A 239 -2.08 -23.60 8.77
N ARG A 240 -1.50 -23.38 7.59
CA ARG A 240 -0.28 -22.58 7.37
C ARG A 240 -0.48 -21.54 6.26
N PRO A 241 -1.40 -20.61 6.38
CA PRO A 241 -1.70 -19.67 5.29
C PRO A 241 -0.48 -18.83 4.91
N TRP A 242 0.42 -18.52 5.85
CA TRP A 242 1.67 -17.80 5.63
C TRP A 242 2.65 -18.51 4.70
N SER A 243 2.64 -19.84 4.62
CA SER A 243 3.56 -20.62 3.75
C SER A 243 3.34 -20.35 2.27
N GLN A 244 2.16 -19.87 1.88
CA GLN A 244 1.83 -19.51 0.49
C GLN A 244 2.30 -18.09 0.12
N CYS A 245 2.72 -17.28 1.09
CA CYS A 245 3.16 -15.92 0.84
C CYS A 245 4.51 -15.89 0.13
N ARG A 246 4.54 -15.28 -1.06
CA ARG A 246 5.76 -15.14 -1.87
C ARG A 246 6.52 -13.84 -1.61
N ARG A 247 5.99 -12.93 -0.78
CA ARG A 247 6.59 -11.59 -0.57
C ARG A 247 8.04 -11.66 -0.13
N THR A 248 8.36 -12.48 0.84
CA THR A 248 9.72 -12.64 1.38
C THR A 248 10.73 -13.22 0.37
N SER A 249 10.24 -13.80 -0.73
CA SER A 249 11.05 -14.37 -1.82
C SER A 249 10.98 -13.57 -3.12
N SER A 250 10.12 -12.54 -3.20
CA SER A 250 9.90 -11.75 -4.42
C SER A 250 10.10 -10.26 -4.24
N LEU A 251 10.10 -9.74 -3.02
CA LEU A 251 10.29 -8.32 -2.75
C LEU A 251 11.22 -8.09 -1.56
N MET A 252 11.89 -6.95 -1.57
CA MET A 252 12.61 -6.36 -0.44
C MET A 252 11.96 -5.03 -0.11
N TYR A 253 11.76 -4.74 1.18
CA TYR A 253 11.27 -3.46 1.65
C TYR A 253 12.39 -2.72 2.36
N ILE A 254 12.67 -1.49 1.93
CA ILE A 254 13.72 -0.62 2.48
C ILE A 254 13.05 0.63 3.05
N THR A 255 13.28 0.91 4.32
CA THR A 255 12.75 2.10 4.99
C THR A 255 13.52 3.37 4.59
N ALA A 256 12.97 4.54 4.89
CA ALA A 256 13.66 5.82 4.66
C ALA A 256 15.01 5.94 5.42
N ASN A 257 15.20 5.15 6.48
CA ASN A 257 16.45 5.05 7.24
C ASN A 257 17.40 3.96 6.72
N GLY A 258 17.10 3.33 5.58
CA GLY A 258 17.91 2.28 4.97
C GLY A 258 17.69 0.89 5.58
N ASN A 259 16.88 0.75 6.62
CA ASN A 259 16.63 -0.56 7.23
C ASN A 259 15.84 -1.46 6.29
N VAL A 260 16.23 -2.73 6.22
CA VAL A 260 15.59 -3.73 5.37
C VAL A 260 14.66 -4.60 6.20
N LEU A 261 13.41 -4.69 5.76
CA LEU A 261 12.36 -5.50 6.35
C LEU A 261 11.94 -6.64 5.41
N PRO A 262 11.41 -7.75 5.92
CA PRO A 262 11.05 -8.91 5.11
C PRO A 262 9.91 -8.66 4.11
N CYS A 263 9.01 -7.71 4.41
CA CYS A 263 7.92 -7.31 3.51
C CYS A 263 7.31 -5.96 3.90
N CYS A 264 6.47 -5.40 3.03
CA CYS A 264 5.81 -4.11 3.24
C CYS A 264 4.74 -4.11 4.36
N PHE A 265 4.27 -5.27 4.80
CA PHE A 265 3.33 -5.39 5.92
C PHE A 265 4.01 -5.57 7.28
N SER A 266 5.31 -5.88 7.31
CA SER A 266 6.05 -6.11 8.55
C SER A 266 5.87 -5.01 9.59
N PRO A 267 5.89 -3.70 9.23
CA PRO A 267 5.68 -2.63 10.22
C PRO A 267 4.32 -2.69 10.93
N PHE A 268 3.31 -3.30 10.28
CA PHE A 268 1.92 -3.34 10.77
C PHE A 268 1.58 -4.63 11.51
N THR A 269 2.49 -5.60 11.59
CA THR A 269 2.18 -6.93 12.13
C THR A 269 3.01 -7.29 13.36
N ALA A 270 4.15 -6.65 13.58
CA ALA A 270 5.07 -7.02 14.64
C ALA A 270 4.95 -6.14 15.87
N ARG A 271 5.09 -6.77 17.05
CA ARG A 271 5.27 -6.08 18.34
C ARG A 271 6.73 -5.74 18.60
N ASP A 272 7.64 -6.54 18.05
CA ASP A 272 9.08 -6.31 18.12
C ASP A 272 9.60 -5.84 16.76
N TYR A 273 9.51 -4.54 16.51
CA TYR A 273 10.00 -3.95 15.27
C TYR A 273 11.52 -4.14 15.06
N PRO A 274 12.39 -3.95 16.10
CA PRO A 274 13.82 -4.20 15.95
C PRO A 274 14.16 -5.62 15.51
N GLY A 275 13.43 -6.61 15.98
CA GLY A 275 13.61 -8.02 15.60
C GLY A 275 13.28 -8.35 14.14
N LEU A 276 12.64 -7.41 13.42
CA LEU A 276 12.35 -7.53 11.98
C LEU A 276 13.46 -7.00 11.08
N LEU A 277 14.45 -6.30 11.62
CA LEU A 277 15.50 -5.67 10.82
C LEU A 277 16.46 -6.75 10.30
N LEU A 278 16.52 -6.89 8.98
CA LEU A 278 17.33 -7.90 8.29
C LEU A 278 18.70 -7.38 7.85
N GLY A 279 18.95 -6.09 8.02
CA GLY A 279 20.16 -5.37 7.68
C GLY A 279 19.88 -3.90 7.38
N ASN A 280 20.92 -3.13 7.03
CA ASN A 280 20.77 -1.76 6.58
C ASN A 280 21.41 -1.58 5.19
N ALA A 281 20.63 -1.10 4.24
CA ALA A 281 21.02 -0.97 2.83
C ALA A 281 21.95 0.21 2.55
N PHE A 282 22.19 1.09 3.52
CA PHE A 282 23.21 2.12 3.43
C PHE A 282 24.62 1.59 3.78
N ASP A 283 24.67 0.53 4.60
CA ASP A 283 25.92 -0.06 5.09
C ASP A 283 26.32 -1.34 4.34
N THR A 284 25.33 -2.07 3.81
CA THR A 284 25.54 -3.40 3.21
C THR A 284 24.84 -3.50 1.85
N PRO A 285 25.47 -4.07 0.81
CA PRO A 285 24.88 -4.27 -0.50
C PRO A 285 23.59 -5.08 -0.46
N LEU A 286 22.59 -4.71 -1.29
CA LEU A 286 21.25 -5.33 -1.28
C LEU A 286 21.30 -6.86 -1.47
N LEU A 287 22.14 -7.36 -2.38
CA LEU A 287 22.26 -8.81 -2.64
C LEU A 287 22.88 -9.55 -1.45
N GLU A 288 23.78 -8.90 -0.71
CA GLU A 288 24.37 -9.47 0.50
C GLU A 288 23.34 -9.60 1.61
N ILE A 289 22.53 -8.56 1.84
CA ILE A 289 21.40 -8.62 2.78
C ILE A 289 20.40 -9.70 2.35
N TRP A 290 20.01 -9.72 1.07
CA TRP A 290 19.02 -10.67 0.51
C TRP A 290 19.42 -12.13 0.69
N ASN A 291 20.72 -12.42 0.54
CA ASN A 291 21.30 -13.74 0.71
C ASN A 291 21.90 -13.95 2.11
N GLY A 292 21.79 -12.96 3.00
CA GLY A 292 22.33 -13.00 4.36
C GLY A 292 21.63 -14.01 5.26
N ALA A 293 22.26 -14.32 6.38
CA ALA A 293 21.75 -15.32 7.33
C ALA A 293 20.37 -14.94 7.87
N ALA A 294 20.16 -13.68 8.25
CA ALA A 294 18.89 -13.18 8.79
C ALA A 294 17.72 -13.40 7.81
N TYR A 295 17.91 -13.05 6.54
CA TYR A 295 16.86 -13.23 5.52
C TYR A 295 16.59 -14.72 5.23
N ARG A 296 17.63 -15.56 5.18
CA ARG A 296 17.48 -17.00 5.00
C ARG A 296 16.75 -17.65 6.17
N GLN A 297 17.09 -17.27 7.41
CA GLN A 297 16.42 -17.77 8.62
C GLN A 297 14.95 -17.36 8.64
N PHE A 298 14.63 -16.10 8.28
CA PHE A 298 13.25 -15.62 8.19
C PHE A 298 12.42 -16.45 7.19
N ARG A 299 12.97 -16.67 5.98
CA ARG A 299 12.31 -17.49 4.94
C ARG A 299 12.14 -18.95 5.37
N ALA A 300 13.13 -19.53 6.02
CA ALA A 300 13.05 -20.89 6.53
C ALA A 300 11.98 -21.03 7.60
N ALA A 301 11.93 -20.12 8.57
CA ALA A 301 10.93 -20.10 9.62
C ALA A 301 9.51 -19.93 9.06
N GLN A 302 9.32 -19.13 8.00
CA GLN A 302 8.02 -18.96 7.33
C GLN A 302 7.47 -20.29 6.76
N GLN A 303 8.30 -21.29 6.49
CA GLN A 303 7.86 -22.60 5.97
C GLN A 303 7.53 -23.61 7.08
N THR A 304 7.61 -23.23 8.34
CA THR A 304 7.38 -24.10 9.50
C THR A 304 6.01 -23.88 10.17
N ASP A 305 5.67 -24.69 11.16
CA ASP A 305 4.50 -24.51 12.03
C ASP A 305 4.69 -23.36 13.04
N ALA A 306 5.92 -22.86 13.20
CA ALA A 306 6.27 -21.72 14.05
C ALA A 306 6.85 -20.60 13.16
N PRO A 307 6.01 -19.87 12.41
CA PRO A 307 6.46 -18.81 11.53
C PRO A 307 6.98 -17.62 12.33
N PRO A 308 7.70 -16.68 11.68
CA PRO A 308 7.98 -15.39 12.31
C PRO A 308 6.69 -14.70 12.76
N GLU A 309 6.71 -14.00 13.89
CA GLU A 309 5.53 -13.33 14.48
C GLU A 309 4.81 -12.44 13.44
N ALA A 310 5.55 -11.73 12.61
CA ALA A 310 5.00 -10.89 11.55
C ALA A 310 4.17 -11.68 10.50
N CYS A 311 4.47 -12.95 10.28
CA CYS A 311 3.73 -13.82 9.38
C CYS A 311 2.52 -14.46 10.05
N ASP A 312 2.65 -14.89 11.30
CA ASP A 312 1.57 -15.50 12.09
C ASP A 312 0.37 -14.55 12.26
N ARG A 313 0.68 -13.26 12.48
CA ARG A 313 -0.32 -12.20 12.68
C ARG A 313 -0.74 -11.47 11.41
N CYS A 314 -0.17 -11.81 10.27
CA CYS A 314 -0.51 -11.21 8.99
C CYS A 314 -1.85 -11.75 8.47
N GLY A 315 -2.97 -11.15 8.88
CA GLY A 315 -4.30 -11.45 8.32
C GLY A 315 -4.54 -10.94 6.91
N ALA A 316 -3.59 -10.19 6.33
CA ALA A 316 -3.89 -9.37 5.17
C ALA A 316 -3.84 -10.12 3.84
N CYS A 317 -2.77 -10.79 3.53
CA CYS A 317 -2.59 -11.32 2.17
C CYS A 317 -1.38 -12.24 2.10
N TRP A 318 -1.61 -13.52 2.22
CA TRP A 318 -0.54 -14.51 2.08
C TRP A 318 -0.25 -14.89 0.62
N SER A 319 -1.06 -14.43 -0.31
CA SER A 319 -0.85 -14.65 -1.74
C SER A 319 -0.48 -13.38 -2.47
N LEU A 320 0.36 -13.48 -3.44
CA LEU A 320 0.55 -12.51 -4.51
C LEU A 320 0.34 -13.21 -5.83
#